data_fde7965f9562c2eac0ac6a48d0398a45
#
_entry.id   fde7965f9562c2eac0ac6a48d0398a45
#
_cell.length_a   1.000
_cell.length_b   1.000
_cell.length_c   1.000
_cell.angle_alpha   90.00
_cell.angle_beta   90.00
_cell.angle_gamma   90.00
#
_symmetry.space_group_name_H-M   'P 1'
#
loop_
_entity.id
_entity.type
_entity.pdbx_description
1 polymer ?
#
loop_
_entity_poly.entity_id
_entity_poly.type
_entity_poly.pdbx_seq_one_letter_code
_entity_poly.pdbx_strand_id
1 'polypeptide(L)' 'MPKKERKRLQVVISDEQDALLTRTAYELSSPERLISKSEVVRLAIEKIARELGEGPSTGHIEEYRAILETDGGTDEE' A
#
# COMPACT_ATOMS: atom_id res chain seq x y z
N MET A 1 -2.61 -27.26 -11.95
CA MET A 1 -2.16 -26.10 -11.65
C MET A 1 -2.85 -25.45 -10.56
N PRO A 2 -2.16 -25.03 -9.69
CA PRO A 2 -2.81 -24.47 -8.56
C PRO A 2 -3.37 -23.19 -8.90
N LYS A 3 -4.54 -22.96 -8.40
CA LYS A 3 -5.10 -21.75 -8.54
C LYS A 3 -4.57 -20.85 -7.59
N LYS A 4 -4.38 -19.64 -7.88
CA LYS A 4 -4.05 -18.68 -6.93
C LYS A 4 -5.15 -18.47 -6.06
N GLU A 5 -4.94 -18.66 -4.79
CA GLU A 5 -5.97 -18.39 -3.85
C GLU A 5 -5.97 -16.97 -3.51
N ARG A 6 -7.12 -16.35 -3.45
CA ARG A 6 -7.23 -14.98 -3.07
C ARG A 6 -7.67 -14.88 -1.66
N LYS A 7 -6.92 -14.14 -0.88
CA LYS A 7 -7.27 -13.96 0.50
C LYS A 7 -7.77 -12.56 0.72
N ARG A 8 -8.66 -12.43 1.70
CA ARG A 8 -9.18 -11.14 2.03
C ARG A 8 -8.43 -10.58 3.17
N LEU A 9 -8.11 -9.32 3.09
CA LEU A 9 -7.42 -8.62 4.15
C LEU A 9 -8.19 -7.36 4.44
N GLN A 10 -8.57 -7.17 5.69
CA GLN A 10 -9.26 -5.95 6.06
C GLN A 10 -8.30 -5.06 6.80
N VAL A 11 -8.24 -3.83 6.39
CA VAL A 11 -7.31 -2.89 6.98
C VAL A 11 -8.06 -1.63 7.32
N VAL A 12 -7.82 -1.14 8.52
CA VAL A 12 -8.42 0.12 8.94
C VAL A 12 -7.47 1.24 8.56
N ILE A 13 -7.97 2.22 7.87
CA ILE A 13 -7.13 3.33 7.45
C ILE A 13 -7.80 4.63 7.89
N SER A 14 -7.00 5.65 7.95
CA SER A 14 -7.51 6.95 8.33
C SER A 14 -8.16 7.64 7.14
N ASP A 15 -8.87 8.71 7.43
CA ASP A 15 -9.46 9.48 6.36
C ASP A 15 -8.41 10.02 5.42
N GLU A 16 -7.27 10.41 5.97
CA GLU A 16 -6.22 10.93 5.13
C GLU A 16 -5.66 9.86 4.23
N GLN A 17 -5.51 8.66 4.77
CA GLN A 17 -5.02 7.56 3.96
C GLN A 17 -6.01 7.21 2.87
N ASP A 18 -7.28 7.27 3.20
CA ASP A 18 -8.28 6.98 2.20
C ASP A 18 -8.25 8.02 1.09
N ALA A 19 -8.05 9.27 1.43
CA ALA A 19 -7.96 10.31 0.42
C ALA A 19 -6.73 10.11 -0.46
N LEU A 20 -5.62 9.74 0.14
CA LEU A 20 -4.42 9.47 -0.64
C LEU A 20 -4.63 8.29 -1.56
N LEU A 21 -5.29 7.29 -1.07
CA LEU A 21 -5.55 6.10 -1.86
C LEU A 21 -6.41 6.43 -3.06
N THR A 22 -7.44 7.21 -2.84
CA THR A 22 -8.33 7.61 -3.91
C THR A 22 -7.58 8.43 -4.95
N ARG A 23 -6.77 9.36 -4.48
CA ARG A 23 -6.03 10.20 -5.38
C ARG A 23 -5.02 9.40 -6.20
N THR A 24 -4.34 8.48 -5.55
CA THR A 24 -3.37 7.66 -6.23
C THR A 24 -4.04 6.81 -7.29
N ALA A 25 -5.18 6.23 -6.96
CA ALA A 25 -5.89 5.43 -7.94
C ALA A 25 -6.29 6.28 -9.13
N TYR A 26 -6.72 7.50 -8.87
CA TYR A 26 -7.10 8.36 -9.95
C TYR A 26 -5.92 8.71 -10.85
N GLU A 27 -4.79 8.99 -10.23
CA GLU A 27 -3.63 9.37 -11.00
C GLU A 27 -3.07 8.21 -11.81
N LEU A 28 -3.25 7.01 -11.35
CA LEU A 28 -2.79 5.85 -12.09
C LEU A 28 -3.78 5.42 -13.17
N SER A 29 -5.00 5.89 -13.08
CA SER A 29 -6.00 5.49 -14.04
C SER A 29 -5.80 6.21 -15.36
N SER A 30 -6.24 5.57 -16.43
CA SER A 30 -6.20 6.20 -17.73
C SER A 30 -7.55 5.97 -18.39
N PRO A 31 -7.82 6.63 -19.50
CA PRO A 31 -9.08 6.38 -20.18
C PRO A 31 -9.27 4.95 -20.58
N GLU A 32 -8.18 4.25 -20.83
CA GLU A 32 -8.26 2.87 -21.21
C GLU A 32 -8.36 1.93 -20.05
N ARG A 33 -7.99 2.38 -18.87
CA ARG A 33 -7.99 1.48 -17.74
C ARG A 33 -8.19 2.24 -16.46
N LEU A 34 -9.20 1.87 -15.72
CA LEU A 34 -9.44 2.48 -14.42
C LEU A 34 -8.79 1.64 -13.36
N ILE A 35 -8.12 2.29 -12.46
CA ILE A 35 -7.42 1.61 -11.38
C ILE A 35 -8.23 1.75 -10.10
N SER A 36 -8.47 0.63 -9.45
CA SER A 36 -9.25 0.65 -8.22
C SER A 36 -8.35 0.83 -7.03
N LYS A 37 -8.95 1.12 -5.89
CA LYS A 37 -8.19 1.25 -4.67
C LYS A 37 -7.51 -0.06 -4.31
N SER A 38 -8.19 -1.17 -4.56
CA SER A 38 -7.58 -2.46 -4.27
C SER A 38 -6.34 -2.68 -5.11
N GLU A 39 -6.37 -2.22 -6.34
CA GLU A 39 -5.20 -2.37 -7.18
C GLU A 39 -4.04 -1.53 -6.69
N VAL A 40 -4.33 -0.35 -6.17
CA VAL A 40 -3.29 0.47 -5.61
C VAL A 40 -2.65 -0.23 -4.42
N VAL A 41 -3.47 -0.85 -3.59
CA VAL A 41 -2.94 -1.55 -2.43
C VAL A 41 -2.05 -2.70 -2.86
N ARG A 42 -2.50 -3.46 -3.87
CA ARG A 42 -1.69 -4.58 -4.34
C ARG A 42 -0.38 -4.10 -4.94
N LEU A 43 -0.43 -2.99 -5.65
CA LEU A 43 0.78 -2.43 -6.20
C LEU A 43 1.74 -2.02 -5.09
N ALA A 44 1.22 -1.41 -4.05
CA ALA A 44 2.05 -0.97 -2.95
C ALA A 44 2.73 -2.16 -2.28
N ILE A 45 1.99 -3.24 -2.10
CA ILE A 45 2.56 -4.42 -1.48
C ILE A 45 3.73 -4.94 -2.29
N GLU A 46 3.55 -5.04 -3.60
CA GLU A 46 4.60 -5.57 -4.43
C GLU A 46 5.78 -4.64 -4.51
N LYS A 47 5.50 -3.35 -4.58
CA LYS A 47 6.59 -2.41 -4.68
C LYS A 47 7.43 -2.38 -3.43
N ILE A 48 6.79 -2.34 -2.28
CA ILE A 48 7.53 -2.29 -1.04
C ILE A 48 8.31 -3.58 -0.82
N ALA A 49 7.68 -4.71 -1.12
CA ALA A 49 8.36 -5.98 -0.95
C ALA A 49 9.58 -6.06 -1.84
N ARG A 50 9.46 -5.56 -3.06
CA ARG A 50 10.58 -5.59 -3.98
C ARG A 50 11.70 -4.71 -3.48
N GLU A 51 11.37 -3.53 -3.01
CA GLU A 51 12.39 -2.63 -2.54
C GLU A 51 13.14 -3.18 -1.35
N LEU A 52 12.43 -3.80 -0.45
CA LEU A 52 13.09 -4.36 0.70
C LEU A 52 13.91 -5.59 0.36
N GLY A 53 13.47 -6.31 -0.67
CA GLY A 53 14.18 -7.53 -1.03
C GLY A 53 15.41 -7.30 -1.86
N GLU A 54 15.54 -6.10 -2.41
CA GLU A 54 16.66 -5.85 -3.28
C GLU A 54 17.90 -5.47 -2.56
N GLY A 55 17.90 -5.50 -1.28
CA GLY A 55 19.12 -5.23 -0.64
C GLY A 55 18.97 -4.22 0.43
N PRO A 56 20.03 -3.89 1.03
CA PRO A 56 20.01 -3.08 2.21
C PRO A 56 19.68 -1.66 1.92
N SER A 57 18.51 -1.37 1.73
CA SER A 57 18.11 -0.03 1.60
C SER A 57 17.65 0.45 2.91
N THR A 58 18.54 0.61 3.80
CA THR A 58 18.13 0.94 5.15
C THR A 58 17.36 2.23 5.22
N GLY A 59 17.64 3.13 4.32
CA GLY A 59 16.89 4.36 4.33
C GLY A 59 15.41 4.14 4.11
N HIS A 60 15.10 3.22 3.24
CA HIS A 60 13.70 2.95 2.97
C HIS A 60 13.03 2.30 4.16
N ILE A 61 13.72 1.41 4.83
CA ILE A 61 13.13 0.74 5.96
C ILE A 61 12.81 1.73 7.06
N GLU A 62 13.73 2.63 7.32
CA GLU A 62 13.49 3.58 8.37
C GLU A 62 12.41 4.57 8.00
N GLU A 63 12.37 4.95 6.76
CA GLU A 63 11.35 5.84 6.32
C GLU A 63 9.98 5.20 6.46
N TYR A 64 9.86 3.95 6.06
CA TYR A 64 8.58 3.26 6.17
C TYR A 64 8.18 3.09 7.63
N ARG A 65 9.12 2.80 8.49
CA ARG A 65 8.81 2.66 9.90
C ARG A 65 8.34 3.97 10.48
N ALA A 66 8.97 5.05 10.09
CA ALA A 66 8.58 6.35 10.61
C ALA A 66 7.15 6.69 10.20
N ILE A 67 6.79 6.37 8.98
CA ILE A 67 5.44 6.63 8.55
C ILE A 67 4.44 5.80 9.34
N LEU A 68 4.77 4.55 9.57
CA LEU A 68 3.88 3.70 10.33
C LEU A 68 3.71 4.18 11.76
N GLU A 69 4.79 4.63 12.35
CA GLU A 69 4.70 5.07 13.72
C GLU A 69 3.93 6.37 13.85
N THR A 70 4.12 7.25 12.89
CA THR A 70 3.42 8.50 12.95
C THR A 70 1.95 8.31 12.74
N ASP A 71 1.61 7.38 11.88
CA ASP A 71 0.25 7.27 11.48
C ASP A 71 -0.51 6.34 12.32
N GLY A 72 -0.06 5.16 12.41
CA GLY A 72 -0.84 4.21 13.05
C GLY A 72 -0.79 4.21 14.46
N GLY A 73 0.15 4.82 14.97
CA GLY A 73 0.30 4.69 16.34
C GLY A 73 -0.87 4.93 17.12
N THR A 74 -1.72 5.49 16.62
CA THR A 74 -2.77 5.74 17.44
C THR A 74 -3.62 4.70 17.55
N ASP A 75 -3.74 4.10 17.61
CA ASP A 75 -4.72 3.31 17.82
C ASP A 75 -4.77 2.35 18.46
N GLU A 76 -4.81 2.20 18.88
CA GLU A 76 -5.04 1.48 19.36
C GLU A 76 -5.56 1.04 19.79
N GLU A 77 -5.89 0.71 20.00
CA GLU A 77 -6.46 0.36 20.41
C GLU A 77 -6.74 0.18 20.75
#